data_8058fd6b684c5c377dbb43160e4f5a0a
#
_entry.id   8058fd6b684c5c377dbb43160e4f5a0a
#
_cell.length_a   1.000
_cell.length_b   1.000
_cell.length_c   1.000
_cell.angle_alpha   90.00
_cell.angle_beta   90.00
_cell.angle_gamma   90.00
#
_symmetry.space_group_name_H-M   'P 1'
#
loop_
_entity.id
_entity.type
_entity.pdbx_description
1 polymer ?
#
loop_
_entity_poly.entity_id
_entity_poly.type
_entity_poly.pdbx_seq_one_letter_code
_entity_poly.pdbx_strand_id
1 'polypeptide(L)'
;MASYLITGTSQGLGLALTTKLLSLPASQVSHIFALTRSAPSPDLQKLLDAHSDRSTSVIASVTDGPAVAAAVKQVSSALGDKGLDVLINNAGAADANPGGMRSVKAEQMKELFELDVVGVQTVTAAFLPLLEKGMEKKIVNISTSLASISLAAHTHFAPTYAYKVSKAAVNMLTVQYSLDLKDQGFTVFALTPGWLKTKLGGVDYAHLTVEQGAGEVVRIVREATPEKNGKLLNIKVPGYKFGEIEAYDGGEIPW
;
A
#
# COMPACT_ATOMS: atom_id res chain seq x y z
N MET A 1 14.86 13.86 -5.60
CA MET A 1 14.09 14.03 -4.34
C MET A 1 12.64 13.73 -4.66
N ALA A 2 12.06 12.71 -4.06
CA ALA A 2 10.68 12.30 -4.35
C ALA A 2 9.71 12.69 -3.23
N SER A 3 8.48 13.07 -3.61
CA SER A 3 7.36 13.27 -2.71
C SER A 3 6.47 12.01 -2.68
N TYR A 4 5.91 11.71 -1.51
CA TYR A 4 5.11 10.51 -1.30
C TYR A 4 3.75 10.84 -0.68
N LEU A 5 2.69 10.20 -1.16
CA LEU A 5 1.41 10.09 -0.46
C LEU A 5 1.23 8.63 -0.02
N ILE A 6 0.96 8.43 1.25
CA ILE A 6 0.73 7.10 1.83
C ILE A 6 -0.64 7.07 2.48
N THR A 7 -1.50 6.13 2.12
CA THR A 7 -2.80 5.97 2.76
C THR A 7 -2.73 5.01 3.95
N GLY A 8 -3.52 5.25 5.02
CA GLY A 8 -3.59 4.37 6.18
C GLY A 8 -2.36 4.42 7.09
N THR A 9 -1.85 5.61 7.38
CA THR A 9 -0.59 5.83 8.10
C THR A 9 -0.71 5.83 9.63
N SER A 10 -1.91 5.71 10.20
CA SER A 10 -2.12 5.80 11.66
C SER A 10 -1.44 4.70 12.47
N GLN A 11 -1.16 3.53 11.88
CA GLN A 11 -0.60 2.36 12.58
C GLN A 11 0.01 1.36 11.59
N GLY A 12 0.65 0.31 12.14
CA GLY A 12 1.13 -0.83 11.37
C GLY A 12 2.06 -0.44 10.23
N LEU A 13 1.90 -1.06 9.08
CA LEU A 13 2.78 -0.85 7.92
C LEU A 13 2.82 0.62 7.47
N GLY A 14 1.67 1.30 7.41
CA GLY A 14 1.61 2.70 6.96
C GLY A 14 2.42 3.64 7.84
N LEU A 15 2.35 3.47 9.17
CA LEU A 15 3.18 4.23 10.12
C LEU A 15 4.66 3.90 9.93
N ALA A 16 5.01 2.62 9.80
CA ALA A 16 6.40 2.20 9.62
C ALA A 16 7.00 2.67 8.28
N LEU A 17 6.21 2.69 7.19
CA LEU A 17 6.62 3.27 5.89
C LEU A 17 6.91 4.75 6.04
N THR A 18 6.02 5.50 6.70
CA THR A 18 6.19 6.92 6.98
C THR A 18 7.46 7.16 7.80
N THR A 19 7.66 6.39 8.87
CA THR A 19 8.88 6.46 9.71
C THR A 19 10.13 6.17 8.90
N LYS A 20 10.13 5.10 8.11
CA LYS A 20 11.28 4.70 7.30
C LYS A 20 11.64 5.74 6.25
N LEU A 21 10.67 6.30 5.55
CA LEU A 21 10.90 7.33 4.54
C LEU A 21 11.38 8.64 5.18
N LEU A 22 10.82 9.07 6.33
CA LEU A 22 11.28 10.25 7.06
C LEU A 22 12.68 10.08 7.66
N SER A 23 13.15 8.85 7.90
CA SER A 23 14.53 8.60 8.33
C SER A 23 15.57 8.79 7.21
N LEU A 24 15.13 8.86 5.95
CA LEU A 24 16.00 9.11 4.82
C LEU A 24 16.33 10.62 4.69
N PRO A 25 17.48 10.98 4.10
CA PRO A 25 17.84 12.37 3.89
C PRO A 25 16.82 13.13 3.03
N ALA A 26 16.67 14.44 3.27
CA ALA A 26 15.79 15.30 2.46
C ALA A 26 16.21 15.34 0.97
N SER A 27 17.47 15.04 0.67
CA SER A 27 17.96 14.87 -0.71
C SER A 27 17.40 13.64 -1.43
N GLN A 28 16.74 12.72 -0.71
CA GLN A 28 16.10 11.52 -1.27
C GLN A 28 14.58 11.61 -1.17
N VAL A 29 14.05 12.06 -0.04
CA VAL A 29 12.61 12.19 0.22
C VAL A 29 12.31 13.66 0.53
N SER A 30 11.65 14.34 -0.40
CA SER A 30 11.35 15.76 -0.28
C SER A 30 10.17 16.05 0.63
N HIS A 31 9.10 15.27 0.54
CA HIS A 31 7.90 15.48 1.34
C HIS A 31 7.08 14.19 1.49
N ILE A 32 6.44 14.01 2.64
CA ILE A 32 5.51 12.90 2.91
C ILE A 32 4.15 13.45 3.30
N PHE A 33 3.14 13.04 2.57
CA PHE A 33 1.73 13.26 2.88
C PHE A 33 1.19 12.00 3.55
N ALA A 34 0.97 12.06 4.85
CA ALA A 34 0.47 10.95 5.65
C ALA A 34 -1.06 11.00 5.72
N LEU A 35 -1.74 10.19 4.89
CA LEU A 35 -3.20 10.19 4.84
C LEU A 35 -3.79 9.21 5.84
N THR A 36 -4.69 9.73 6.68
CA THR A 36 -5.42 9.00 7.72
C THR A 36 -6.92 9.23 7.60
N ARG A 37 -7.73 8.27 8.05
CA ARG A 37 -9.19 8.41 8.06
C ARG A 37 -9.70 9.43 9.06
N SER A 38 -8.99 9.61 10.17
CA SER A 38 -9.31 10.52 11.27
C SER A 38 -8.03 11.23 11.74
N ALA A 39 -8.08 12.00 12.81
CA ALA A 39 -6.89 12.62 13.40
C ALA A 39 -5.74 11.60 13.54
N PRO A 40 -4.48 12.01 13.34
CA PRO A 40 -3.32 11.15 13.49
C PRO A 40 -3.28 10.47 14.85
N SER A 41 -2.80 9.23 14.90
CA SER A 41 -2.47 8.58 16.17
C SER A 41 -1.36 9.36 16.90
N PRO A 42 -1.23 9.23 18.24
CA PRO A 42 -0.17 9.92 18.98
C PRO A 42 1.23 9.66 18.42
N ASP A 43 1.53 8.41 18.01
CA ASP A 43 2.82 8.06 17.43
C ASP A 43 3.04 8.72 16.07
N LEU A 44 2.03 8.73 15.21
CA LEU A 44 2.10 9.43 13.93
C LEU A 44 2.25 10.94 14.13
N GLN A 45 1.47 11.54 15.03
CA GLN A 45 1.56 12.98 15.31
C GLN A 45 2.97 13.36 15.77
N LYS A 46 3.52 12.63 16.74
CA LYS A 46 4.89 12.84 17.22
C LYS A 46 5.93 12.74 16.10
N LEU A 47 5.76 11.78 15.19
CA LEU A 47 6.64 11.61 14.04
C LEU A 47 6.55 12.81 13.09
N LEU A 48 5.33 13.26 12.78
CA LEU A 48 5.11 14.40 11.88
C LEU A 48 5.61 15.71 12.48
N ASP A 49 5.42 15.93 13.79
CA ASP A 49 5.93 17.11 14.50
C ASP A 49 7.47 17.18 14.46
N ALA A 50 8.13 16.02 14.60
CA ALA A 50 9.59 15.94 14.50
C ALA A 50 10.14 16.19 13.08
N HIS A 51 9.28 16.13 12.06
CA HIS A 51 9.63 16.32 10.64
C HIS A 51 8.68 17.31 9.94
N SER A 52 8.22 18.34 10.67
CA SER A 52 7.21 19.28 10.20
C SER A 52 7.64 20.09 8.96
N ASP A 53 8.92 20.17 8.69
CA ASP A 53 9.51 20.80 7.50
C ASP A 53 9.22 20.01 6.19
N ARG A 54 8.98 18.71 6.29
CA ARG A 54 8.79 17.82 5.12
C ARG A 54 7.75 16.73 5.32
N SER A 55 6.80 16.94 6.21
CA SER A 55 5.66 16.06 6.37
C SER A 55 4.36 16.83 6.60
N THR A 56 3.27 16.30 6.10
CA THR A 56 1.92 16.87 6.24
C THR A 56 0.91 15.79 6.58
N SER A 57 0.14 16.02 7.62
CA SER A 57 -1.05 15.21 7.91
C SER A 57 -2.17 15.55 6.94
N VAL A 58 -2.77 14.53 6.33
CA VAL A 58 -3.93 14.65 5.44
C VAL A 58 -5.05 13.77 5.99
N ILE A 59 -6.23 14.34 6.21
CA ILE A 59 -7.37 13.62 6.77
C ILE A 59 -8.41 13.38 5.69
N ALA A 60 -8.58 12.11 5.30
CA ALA A 60 -9.64 11.67 4.40
C ALA A 60 -9.91 10.17 4.57
N SER A 61 -11.18 9.75 4.53
CA SER A 61 -11.49 8.34 4.27
C SER A 61 -11.25 8.06 2.79
N VAL A 62 -10.56 6.97 2.47
CA VAL A 62 -10.30 6.58 1.07
C VAL A 62 -11.59 6.24 0.30
N THR A 63 -12.68 5.94 1.02
CA THR A 63 -14.00 5.64 0.46
C THR A 63 -14.91 6.87 0.37
N ASP A 64 -14.45 8.04 0.79
CA ASP A 64 -15.20 9.29 0.75
C ASP A 64 -14.64 10.20 -0.35
N GLY A 65 -15.25 10.16 -1.52
CA GLY A 65 -14.81 10.94 -2.69
C GLY A 65 -14.66 12.44 -2.43
N PRO A 66 -15.64 13.13 -1.82
CA PRO A 66 -15.50 14.52 -1.38
C PRO A 66 -14.31 14.79 -0.46
N ALA A 67 -14.08 13.93 0.55
CA ALA A 67 -12.93 14.07 1.44
C ALA A 67 -11.59 13.85 0.70
N VAL A 68 -11.53 12.88 -0.22
CA VAL A 68 -10.36 12.66 -1.08
C VAL A 68 -10.11 13.85 -2.00
N ALA A 69 -11.15 14.46 -2.58
CA ALA A 69 -11.01 15.66 -3.39
C ALA A 69 -10.49 16.87 -2.59
N ALA A 70 -10.88 17.01 -1.33
CA ALA A 70 -10.32 18.01 -0.42
C ALA A 70 -8.85 17.73 -0.10
N ALA A 71 -8.50 16.46 0.11
CA ALA A 71 -7.11 16.03 0.31
C ALA A 71 -6.22 16.36 -0.90
N VAL A 72 -6.71 16.17 -2.13
CA VAL A 72 -5.99 16.57 -3.36
C VAL A 72 -5.65 18.05 -3.34
N LYS A 73 -6.60 18.92 -2.97
CA LYS A 73 -6.38 20.38 -2.89
C LYS A 73 -5.31 20.72 -1.85
N GLN A 74 -5.37 20.09 -0.67
CA GLN A 74 -4.39 20.28 0.39
C GLN A 74 -2.96 19.89 -0.08
N VAL A 75 -2.84 18.71 -0.69
CA VAL A 75 -1.55 18.20 -1.20
C VAL A 75 -1.03 19.08 -2.34
N SER A 76 -1.90 19.46 -3.27
CA SER A 76 -1.54 20.37 -4.38
C SER A 76 -1.02 21.72 -3.87
N SER A 77 -1.68 22.30 -2.87
CA SER A 77 -1.23 23.57 -2.27
C SER A 77 0.14 23.45 -1.61
N ALA A 78 0.43 22.33 -0.95
CA ALA A 78 1.73 22.09 -0.32
C ALA A 78 2.85 21.80 -1.33
N LEU A 79 2.52 21.18 -2.46
CA LEU A 79 3.47 20.91 -3.55
C LEU A 79 3.76 22.14 -4.42
N GLY A 80 2.85 23.12 -4.48
CA GLY A 80 2.92 24.25 -5.38
C GLY A 80 2.87 23.79 -6.84
N ASP A 81 3.86 24.20 -7.63
CA ASP A 81 3.97 23.82 -9.05
C ASP A 81 4.53 22.42 -9.28
N LYS A 82 4.97 21.74 -8.22
CA LYS A 82 5.51 20.36 -8.30
C LYS A 82 4.38 19.34 -8.34
N GLY A 83 4.68 18.18 -8.93
CA GLY A 83 3.80 17.03 -8.88
C GLY A 83 4.04 16.14 -7.66
N LEU A 84 3.15 15.16 -7.48
CA LEU A 84 3.34 14.05 -6.56
C LEU A 84 4.11 12.94 -7.29
N ASP A 85 5.19 12.46 -6.68
CA ASP A 85 6.05 11.46 -7.33
C ASP A 85 5.58 10.03 -7.13
N VAL A 86 5.14 9.70 -5.91
CA VAL A 86 4.80 8.32 -5.51
C VAL A 86 3.51 8.30 -4.70
N LEU A 87 2.56 7.46 -5.12
CA LEU A 87 1.37 7.09 -4.37
C LEU A 87 1.53 5.67 -3.83
N ILE A 88 1.38 5.48 -2.51
CA ILE A 88 1.32 4.16 -1.87
C ILE A 88 -0.08 3.95 -1.30
N ASN A 89 -0.89 3.15 -1.98
CA ASN A 89 -2.19 2.69 -1.51
C ASN A 89 -1.96 1.57 -0.50
N ASN A 90 -1.91 1.93 0.79
CA ASN A 90 -1.65 1.02 1.89
C ASN A 90 -2.88 0.80 2.79
N ALA A 91 -3.84 1.73 2.83
CA ALA A 91 -5.07 1.54 3.60
C ALA A 91 -5.77 0.24 3.19
N GLY A 92 -6.19 -0.55 4.17
CA GLY A 92 -6.86 -1.82 3.94
C GLY A 92 -7.26 -2.50 5.25
N ALA A 93 -8.04 -3.55 5.12
CA ALA A 93 -8.46 -4.42 6.22
C ALA A 93 -8.44 -5.89 5.80
N ALA A 94 -8.58 -6.79 6.75
CA ALA A 94 -8.72 -8.21 6.50
C ALA A 94 -9.88 -8.78 7.34
N ASP A 95 -10.45 -9.89 6.87
CA ASP A 95 -11.42 -10.68 7.60
C ASP A 95 -10.77 -11.90 8.26
N ALA A 96 -11.55 -12.59 9.09
CA ALA A 96 -11.24 -13.91 9.59
C ALA A 96 -12.52 -14.77 9.60
N ASN A 97 -12.55 -15.81 8.78
CA ASN A 97 -13.70 -16.70 8.61
C ASN A 97 -13.28 -18.18 8.76
N PRO A 98 -13.08 -18.68 10.00
CA PRO A 98 -12.66 -20.06 10.23
C PRO A 98 -13.66 -21.10 9.72
N GLY A 99 -14.93 -20.71 9.50
CA GLY A 99 -15.96 -21.58 8.89
C GLY A 99 -15.85 -21.77 7.38
N GLY A 100 -14.79 -21.23 6.75
CA GLY A 100 -14.58 -21.35 5.30
C GLY A 100 -15.36 -20.32 4.48
N MET A 101 -15.22 -20.40 3.15
CA MET A 101 -15.89 -19.48 2.22
C MET A 101 -17.41 -19.42 2.40
N ARG A 102 -18.04 -20.52 2.81
CA ARG A 102 -19.50 -20.59 3.06
C ARG A 102 -19.96 -19.69 4.21
N SER A 103 -19.06 -19.34 5.13
CA SER A 103 -19.38 -18.50 6.30
C SER A 103 -19.18 -17.01 6.04
N VAL A 104 -18.62 -16.65 4.90
CA VAL A 104 -18.41 -15.25 4.50
C VAL A 104 -19.77 -14.62 4.19
N LYS A 105 -20.09 -13.53 4.88
CA LYS A 105 -21.32 -12.76 4.66
C LYS A 105 -21.14 -11.76 3.52
N ALA A 106 -22.24 -11.47 2.81
CA ALA A 106 -22.23 -10.49 1.72
C ALA A 106 -21.77 -9.11 2.18
N GLU A 107 -22.11 -8.71 3.41
CA GLU A 107 -21.72 -7.45 4.02
C GLU A 107 -20.19 -7.36 4.20
N GLN A 108 -19.55 -8.45 4.68
CA GLN A 108 -18.08 -8.50 4.80
C GLN A 108 -17.41 -8.37 3.43
N MET A 109 -17.94 -9.03 2.40
CA MET A 109 -17.44 -8.87 1.04
C MET A 109 -17.55 -7.44 0.56
N LYS A 110 -18.70 -6.78 0.77
CA LYS A 110 -18.93 -5.39 0.36
C LYS A 110 -18.00 -4.43 1.08
N GLU A 111 -17.88 -4.56 2.41
CA GLU A 111 -17.02 -3.69 3.24
C GLU A 111 -15.55 -3.77 2.81
N LEU A 112 -15.03 -4.99 2.62
CA LEU A 112 -13.64 -5.16 2.18
C LEU A 112 -13.43 -4.70 0.74
N PHE A 113 -14.38 -4.97 -0.15
CA PHE A 113 -14.29 -4.51 -1.53
C PHE A 113 -14.36 -2.99 -1.62
N GLU A 114 -15.23 -2.36 -0.85
CA GLU A 114 -15.34 -0.89 -0.76
C GLU A 114 -14.03 -0.27 -0.29
N LEU A 115 -13.43 -0.80 0.79
CA LEU A 115 -12.19 -0.27 1.33
C LEU A 115 -10.98 -0.55 0.42
N ASP A 116 -10.78 -1.83 0.09
CA ASP A 116 -9.55 -2.29 -0.56
C ASP A 116 -9.52 -1.98 -2.06
N VAL A 117 -10.67 -1.96 -2.75
CA VAL A 117 -10.75 -1.81 -4.21
C VAL A 117 -11.26 -0.44 -4.60
N VAL A 118 -12.49 -0.10 -4.15
CA VAL A 118 -13.10 1.19 -4.50
C VAL A 118 -12.30 2.34 -3.88
N GLY A 119 -11.81 2.19 -2.64
CA GLY A 119 -10.94 3.17 -2.00
C GLY A 119 -9.63 3.39 -2.75
N VAL A 120 -8.97 2.33 -3.23
CA VAL A 120 -7.76 2.43 -4.07
C VAL A 120 -8.07 3.16 -5.38
N GLN A 121 -9.18 2.79 -6.04
CA GLN A 121 -9.63 3.47 -7.25
C GLN A 121 -9.91 4.96 -7.01
N THR A 122 -10.66 5.29 -5.95
CA THR A 122 -11.03 6.67 -5.62
C THR A 122 -9.80 7.54 -5.39
N VAL A 123 -8.84 7.06 -4.59
CA VAL A 123 -7.61 7.81 -4.31
C VAL A 123 -6.75 7.92 -5.57
N THR A 124 -6.52 6.82 -6.28
CA THR A 124 -5.66 6.82 -7.46
C THR A 124 -6.19 7.77 -8.53
N ALA A 125 -7.48 7.69 -8.88
CA ALA A 125 -8.09 8.55 -9.88
C ALA A 125 -8.04 10.03 -9.48
N ALA A 126 -8.31 10.35 -8.20
CA ALA A 126 -8.29 11.73 -7.72
C ALA A 126 -6.89 12.36 -7.72
N PHE A 127 -5.86 11.58 -7.37
CA PHE A 127 -4.47 12.06 -7.33
C PHE A 127 -3.74 11.95 -8.66
N LEU A 128 -4.31 11.29 -9.67
CA LEU A 128 -3.67 11.09 -10.98
C LEU A 128 -3.17 12.39 -11.61
N PRO A 129 -3.93 13.53 -11.63
CA PRO A 129 -3.43 14.78 -12.21
C PRO A 129 -2.19 15.36 -11.50
N LEU A 130 -1.99 15.06 -10.22
CA LEU A 130 -0.78 15.43 -9.48
C LEU A 130 0.37 14.46 -9.76
N LEU A 131 0.09 13.18 -9.92
CA LEU A 131 1.06 12.15 -10.27
C LEU A 131 1.59 12.35 -11.70
N GLU A 132 0.76 12.78 -12.65
CA GLU A 132 1.17 13.12 -14.01
C GLU A 132 2.23 14.22 -14.05
N LYS A 133 2.17 15.16 -13.11
CA LYS A 133 3.17 16.22 -12.95
C LYS A 133 4.42 15.77 -12.20
N GLY A 134 4.36 14.62 -11.54
CA GLY A 134 5.48 14.06 -10.79
C GLY A 134 6.60 13.54 -11.69
N MET A 135 7.80 13.43 -11.14
CA MET A 135 8.98 12.95 -11.87
C MET A 135 9.13 11.43 -11.83
N GLU A 136 8.77 10.79 -10.70
CA GLU A 136 8.90 9.34 -10.51
C GLU A 136 7.72 8.55 -11.10
N LYS A 137 6.53 9.12 -11.08
CA LYS A 137 5.28 8.55 -11.64
C LYS A 137 5.03 7.11 -11.19
N LYS A 138 5.09 6.87 -9.88
CA LYS A 138 4.91 5.53 -9.31
C LYS A 138 3.58 5.41 -8.56
N ILE A 139 2.86 4.33 -8.80
CA ILE A 139 1.66 3.93 -8.05
C ILE A 139 1.91 2.52 -7.51
N VAL A 140 1.86 2.39 -6.19
CA VAL A 140 2.13 1.14 -5.48
C VAL A 140 0.90 0.73 -4.69
N ASN A 141 0.37 -0.45 -4.99
CA ASN A 141 -0.76 -1.01 -4.28
C ASN A 141 -0.27 -2.09 -3.32
N ILE A 142 -0.45 -1.88 -2.02
CA ILE A 142 -0.14 -2.92 -1.03
C ILE A 142 -1.17 -4.05 -1.16
N SER A 143 -0.68 -5.19 -1.59
CA SER A 143 -1.41 -6.42 -1.81
C SER A 143 -0.85 -7.54 -0.94
N THR A 144 -1.03 -8.78 -1.33
CA THR A 144 -0.62 -9.97 -0.58
C THR A 144 -0.40 -11.15 -1.53
N SER A 145 0.50 -12.05 -1.17
CA SER A 145 0.64 -13.35 -1.84
C SER A 145 -0.61 -14.21 -1.75
N LEU A 146 -1.44 -13.98 -0.72
CA LEU A 146 -2.73 -14.67 -0.56
C LEU A 146 -3.74 -14.35 -1.68
N ALA A 147 -3.52 -13.26 -2.42
CA ALA A 147 -4.36 -12.81 -3.53
C ALA A 147 -3.96 -13.44 -4.88
N SER A 148 -2.89 -14.24 -4.91
CA SER A 148 -2.51 -14.99 -6.11
C SER A 148 -3.50 -16.11 -6.35
N ILE A 149 -4.14 -16.10 -7.53
CA ILE A 149 -5.07 -17.16 -7.95
C ILE A 149 -4.28 -18.45 -8.21
N SER A 150 -3.09 -18.32 -8.83
CA SER A 150 -2.19 -19.45 -9.10
C SER A 150 -1.71 -20.16 -7.83
N LEU A 151 -1.55 -19.42 -6.72
CA LEU A 151 -1.12 -19.96 -5.44
C LEU A 151 -2.27 -20.25 -4.45
N ALA A 152 -3.52 -20.12 -4.86
CA ALA A 152 -4.69 -20.21 -3.97
C ALA A 152 -4.74 -21.54 -3.19
N ALA A 153 -4.40 -22.67 -3.82
CA ALA A 153 -4.35 -23.97 -3.17
C ALA A 153 -3.31 -24.03 -2.03
N HIS A 154 -2.14 -23.38 -2.21
CA HIS A 154 -1.07 -23.35 -1.23
C HIS A 154 -1.37 -22.39 -0.06
N THR A 155 -2.22 -21.40 -0.27
CA THR A 155 -2.60 -20.40 0.73
C THR A 155 -3.94 -20.69 1.41
N HIS A 156 -4.51 -21.89 1.19
CA HIS A 156 -5.82 -22.27 1.73
C HIS A 156 -5.87 -22.29 3.28
N PHE A 157 -4.74 -22.47 3.95
CA PHE A 157 -4.64 -22.44 5.40
C PHE A 157 -5.05 -21.10 6.05
N ALA A 158 -4.95 -19.99 5.32
CA ALA A 158 -5.31 -18.66 5.83
C ALA A 158 -6.83 -18.41 5.63
N PRO A 159 -7.63 -18.30 6.72
CA PRO A 159 -9.09 -18.20 6.64
C PRO A 159 -9.57 -16.75 6.39
N THR A 160 -8.97 -16.05 5.44
CA THR A 160 -9.23 -14.66 5.09
C THR A 160 -9.81 -14.57 3.67
N TYR A 161 -11.01 -15.09 3.50
CA TYR A 161 -11.55 -15.34 2.15
C TYR A 161 -12.01 -14.08 1.43
N ALA A 162 -12.74 -13.19 2.11
CA ALA A 162 -13.18 -11.93 1.52
C ALA A 162 -11.98 -11.02 1.21
N TYR A 163 -10.97 -11.01 2.08
CA TYR A 163 -9.70 -10.31 1.86
C TYR A 163 -8.94 -10.82 0.64
N LYS A 164 -8.83 -12.14 0.46
CA LYS A 164 -8.19 -12.72 -0.74
C LYS A 164 -8.87 -12.25 -2.02
N VAL A 165 -10.21 -12.25 -2.03
CA VAL A 165 -11.00 -11.81 -3.18
C VAL A 165 -10.80 -10.31 -3.43
N SER A 166 -10.87 -9.46 -2.40
CA SER A 166 -10.65 -8.02 -2.57
C SER A 166 -9.23 -7.72 -3.07
N LYS A 167 -8.21 -8.40 -2.52
CA LYS A 167 -6.82 -8.17 -2.94
C LYS A 167 -6.51 -8.76 -4.33
N ALA A 168 -7.19 -9.81 -4.77
CA ALA A 168 -7.15 -10.27 -6.16
C ALA A 168 -7.75 -9.21 -7.12
N ALA A 169 -8.83 -8.53 -6.70
CA ALA A 169 -9.37 -7.40 -7.45
C ALA A 169 -8.40 -6.20 -7.49
N VAL A 170 -7.67 -5.90 -6.39
CA VAL A 170 -6.59 -4.90 -6.38
C VAL A 170 -5.47 -5.27 -7.36
N ASN A 171 -5.13 -6.56 -7.44
CA ASN A 171 -4.14 -7.05 -8.41
C ASN A 171 -4.60 -6.76 -9.83
N MET A 172 -5.86 -7.06 -10.18
CA MET A 172 -6.43 -6.73 -11.48
C MET A 172 -6.46 -5.21 -11.73
N LEU A 173 -6.86 -4.40 -10.72
CA LEU A 173 -6.84 -2.95 -10.81
C LEU A 173 -5.42 -2.42 -11.10
N THR A 174 -4.40 -3.01 -10.46
CA THR A 174 -2.98 -2.70 -10.71
C THR A 174 -2.61 -2.95 -12.17
N VAL A 175 -3.00 -4.09 -12.72
CA VAL A 175 -2.75 -4.43 -14.14
C VAL A 175 -3.44 -3.42 -15.07
N GLN A 176 -4.72 -3.09 -14.81
CA GLN A 176 -5.44 -2.13 -15.66
C GLN A 176 -4.77 -0.75 -15.66
N TYR A 177 -4.42 -0.20 -14.50
CA TYR A 177 -3.67 1.06 -14.42
C TYR A 177 -2.29 0.97 -15.07
N SER A 178 -1.60 -0.16 -14.96
CA SER A 178 -0.30 -0.35 -15.57
C SER A 178 -0.34 -0.31 -17.09
N LEU A 179 -1.44 -0.79 -17.68
CA LEU A 179 -1.66 -0.77 -19.14
C LEU A 179 -2.10 0.62 -19.61
N ASP A 180 -3.04 1.23 -18.89
CA ASP A 180 -3.63 2.53 -19.23
C ASP A 180 -2.60 3.68 -19.15
N LEU A 181 -1.69 3.64 -18.18
CA LEU A 181 -0.73 4.70 -17.90
C LEU A 181 0.68 4.44 -18.46
N LYS A 182 0.89 3.31 -19.17
CA LYS A 182 2.21 2.88 -19.65
C LYS A 182 2.90 3.94 -20.51
N ASP A 183 2.19 4.47 -21.49
CA ASP A 183 2.75 5.43 -22.45
C ASP A 183 2.98 6.82 -21.87
N GLN A 184 2.47 7.06 -20.64
CA GLN A 184 2.71 8.28 -19.86
C GLN A 184 3.93 8.15 -18.92
N GLY A 185 4.63 7.02 -18.97
CA GLY A 185 5.85 6.76 -18.19
C GLY A 185 5.62 6.35 -16.74
N PHE A 186 4.41 5.89 -16.40
CA PHE A 186 4.12 5.38 -15.06
C PHE A 186 4.67 3.97 -14.83
N THR A 187 5.02 3.71 -13.58
CA THR A 187 5.29 2.36 -13.06
C THR A 187 4.26 2.04 -11.98
N VAL A 188 3.30 1.17 -12.34
CA VAL A 188 2.21 0.76 -11.45
C VAL A 188 2.40 -0.72 -11.11
N PHE A 189 2.53 -1.05 -9.82
CA PHE A 189 2.73 -2.43 -9.39
C PHE A 189 2.07 -2.72 -8.04
N ALA A 190 1.78 -3.98 -7.80
CA ALA A 190 1.35 -4.48 -6.51
C ALA A 190 2.55 -5.04 -5.73
N LEU A 191 2.50 -4.98 -4.41
CA LEU A 191 3.59 -5.43 -3.54
C LEU A 191 3.04 -6.10 -2.29
N THR A 192 3.51 -7.33 -2.00
CA THR A 192 3.27 -7.94 -0.70
C THR A 192 4.37 -7.55 0.29
N PRO A 193 4.00 -6.98 1.45
CA PRO A 193 4.96 -6.56 2.47
C PRO A 193 5.46 -7.71 3.36
N GLY A 194 5.02 -8.95 3.07
CA GLY A 194 5.21 -10.10 3.96
C GLY A 194 4.14 -10.18 5.05
N TRP A 195 4.23 -11.22 5.88
CA TRP A 195 3.33 -11.44 7.01
C TRP A 195 3.87 -10.72 8.26
N LEU A 196 3.31 -9.55 8.54
CA LEU A 196 3.81 -8.59 9.51
C LEU A 196 3.10 -8.69 10.86
N LYS A 197 3.85 -8.53 11.95
CA LYS A 197 3.35 -8.43 13.35
C LYS A 197 2.58 -7.14 13.56
N THR A 198 1.36 -7.09 13.02
CA THR A 198 0.42 -5.98 13.12
C THR A 198 -0.92 -6.47 13.66
N LYS A 199 -1.80 -5.55 14.00
CA LYS A 199 -3.20 -5.89 14.36
C LYS A 199 -3.91 -6.64 13.23
N LEU A 200 -3.57 -6.34 11.97
CA LEU A 200 -4.14 -7.02 10.79
C LEU A 200 -3.53 -8.40 10.59
N GLY A 201 -2.21 -8.52 10.70
CA GLY A 201 -1.49 -9.77 10.44
C GLY A 201 -1.47 -10.78 11.60
N GLY A 202 -1.87 -10.34 12.80
CA GLY A 202 -1.78 -11.15 14.03
C GLY A 202 -0.39 -11.07 14.67
N VAL A 203 -0.30 -10.38 15.81
CA VAL A 203 0.97 -10.07 16.49
C VAL A 203 1.75 -11.33 16.87
N ASP A 204 1.04 -12.39 17.31
CA ASP A 204 1.65 -13.61 17.84
C ASP A 204 2.05 -14.63 16.78
N TYR A 205 1.48 -14.54 15.58
CA TYR A 205 1.62 -15.56 14.54
C TYR A 205 2.46 -15.11 13.35
N ALA A 206 2.52 -13.79 13.11
CA ALA A 206 3.23 -13.26 11.97
C ALA A 206 4.75 -13.43 12.10
N HIS A 207 5.43 -13.57 10.97
CA HIS A 207 6.85 -13.87 10.91
C HIS A 207 7.72 -12.63 11.13
N LEU A 208 7.38 -11.53 10.43
CA LEU A 208 8.24 -10.37 10.30
C LEU A 208 7.84 -9.25 11.24
N THR A 209 8.82 -8.49 11.72
CA THR A 209 8.52 -7.19 12.32
C THR A 209 8.01 -6.23 11.26
N VAL A 210 7.32 -5.19 11.70
CA VAL A 210 6.78 -4.18 10.79
C VAL A 210 7.92 -3.40 10.12
N GLU A 211 9.02 -3.20 10.83
CA GLU A 211 10.22 -2.50 10.37
C GLU A 211 10.94 -3.28 9.25
N GLN A 212 11.01 -4.63 9.37
CA GLN A 212 11.57 -5.48 8.32
C GLN A 212 10.77 -5.34 7.02
N GLY A 213 9.44 -5.49 7.11
CA GLY A 213 8.57 -5.34 5.94
C GLY A 213 8.62 -3.92 5.35
N ALA A 214 8.52 -2.90 6.18
CA ALA A 214 8.58 -1.51 5.73
C ALA A 214 9.93 -1.16 5.08
N GLY A 215 11.04 -1.67 5.62
CA GLY A 215 12.37 -1.49 5.04
C GLY A 215 12.46 -2.00 3.62
N GLU A 216 11.98 -3.23 3.39
CA GLU A 216 11.98 -3.86 2.06
C GLU A 216 10.99 -3.21 1.10
N VAL A 217 9.78 -2.88 1.56
CA VAL A 217 8.81 -2.13 0.74
C VAL A 217 9.42 -0.80 0.27
N VAL A 218 10.01 0.00 1.15
CA VAL A 218 10.65 1.26 0.78
C VAL A 218 11.80 1.04 -0.19
N ARG A 219 12.62 0.01 0.00
CA ARG A 219 13.70 -0.36 -0.93
C ARG A 219 13.14 -0.63 -2.33
N ILE A 220 12.15 -1.53 -2.44
CA ILE A 220 11.55 -1.91 -3.73
C ILE A 220 10.89 -0.70 -4.40
N VAL A 221 10.12 0.11 -3.68
CA VAL A 221 9.44 1.30 -4.23
C VAL A 221 10.46 2.29 -4.82
N ARG A 222 11.57 2.50 -4.15
CA ARG A 222 12.62 3.41 -4.61
C ARG A 222 13.40 2.88 -5.82
N GLU A 223 13.69 1.57 -5.82
CA GLU A 223 14.46 0.90 -6.87
C GLU A 223 13.60 0.47 -8.07
N ALA A 224 12.27 0.56 -7.97
CA ALA A 224 11.37 0.11 -9.02
C ALA A 224 11.61 0.88 -10.34
N THR A 225 11.83 0.12 -11.40
CA THR A 225 11.95 0.57 -12.79
C THR A 225 10.69 0.17 -13.59
N PRO A 226 10.50 0.66 -14.81
CA PRO A 226 9.38 0.27 -15.67
C PRO A 226 9.24 -1.25 -15.90
N GLU A 227 10.29 -2.03 -15.68
CA GLU A 227 10.24 -3.50 -15.75
C GLU A 227 9.33 -4.15 -14.69
N LYS A 228 9.01 -3.40 -13.62
CA LYS A 228 8.11 -3.82 -12.55
C LYS A 228 6.64 -3.51 -12.83
N ASN A 229 6.37 -2.79 -13.93
CA ASN A 229 5.03 -2.38 -14.28
C ASN A 229 4.09 -3.59 -14.49
N GLY A 230 2.92 -3.55 -13.87
CA GLY A 230 1.90 -4.60 -13.95
C GLY A 230 2.22 -5.89 -13.20
N LYS A 231 3.13 -5.89 -12.22
CA LYS A 231 3.57 -7.08 -11.50
C LYS A 231 3.14 -7.08 -10.03
N LEU A 232 2.99 -8.28 -9.45
CA LEU A 232 2.92 -8.48 -8.00
C LEU A 232 4.31 -8.87 -7.50
N LEU A 233 4.91 -8.02 -6.69
CA LEU A 233 6.27 -8.22 -6.19
C LEU A 233 6.27 -8.76 -4.76
N ASN A 234 7.27 -9.59 -4.45
CA ASN A 234 7.55 -10.06 -3.11
C ASN A 234 8.70 -9.25 -2.49
N ILE A 235 8.68 -9.07 -1.18
CA ILE A 235 9.84 -8.57 -0.44
C ILE A 235 10.92 -9.64 -0.38
N LYS A 236 12.15 -9.24 -0.02
CA LYS A 236 13.28 -10.16 0.15
C LYS A 236 13.73 -10.19 1.61
N VAL A 237 13.34 -11.25 2.32
CA VAL A 237 13.78 -11.49 3.70
C VAL A 237 14.15 -12.98 3.83
N PRO A 238 15.44 -13.33 3.77
CA PRO A 238 15.86 -14.73 3.77
C PRO A 238 15.59 -15.41 5.12
N GLY A 239 15.49 -16.73 5.08
CA GLY A 239 15.37 -17.58 6.28
C GLY A 239 13.94 -17.88 6.72
N TYR A 240 12.93 -17.43 5.96
CA TYR A 240 11.53 -17.76 6.20
C TYR A 240 10.99 -18.65 5.09
N LYS A 241 10.37 -19.78 5.45
CA LYS A 241 9.86 -20.77 4.49
C LYS A 241 8.41 -21.11 4.75
N PHE A 242 7.67 -21.38 3.68
CA PHE A 242 6.43 -22.13 3.69
C PHE A 242 6.70 -23.52 3.08
N GLY A 243 6.84 -24.53 3.92
CA GLY A 243 7.35 -25.83 3.50
C GLY A 243 8.81 -25.71 3.00
N GLU A 244 9.07 -26.06 1.75
CA GLU A 244 10.39 -25.96 1.12
C GLU A 244 10.62 -24.65 0.36
N ILE A 245 9.56 -23.83 0.18
CA ILE A 245 9.60 -22.60 -0.61
C ILE A 245 10.02 -21.42 0.27
N GLU A 246 10.97 -20.61 -0.21
CA GLU A 246 11.30 -19.33 0.42
C GLU A 246 10.06 -18.40 0.41
N ALA A 247 9.63 -17.99 1.60
CA ALA A 247 8.40 -17.18 1.75
C ALA A 247 8.55 -15.76 1.18
N TYR A 248 9.78 -15.21 1.27
CA TYR A 248 10.09 -13.83 0.91
C TYR A 248 11.37 -13.80 0.06
N ASP A 249 11.24 -14.23 -1.19
CA ASP A 249 12.36 -14.44 -2.13
C ASP A 249 12.79 -13.19 -2.88
N GLY A 250 11.98 -12.12 -2.85
CA GLY A 250 12.20 -10.89 -3.60
C GLY A 250 11.81 -10.96 -5.07
N GLY A 251 11.16 -12.05 -5.47
CA GLY A 251 10.74 -12.31 -6.84
C GLY A 251 9.39 -11.70 -7.21
N GLU A 252 8.90 -12.14 -8.37
CA GLU A 252 7.55 -11.87 -8.84
C GLU A 252 6.62 -13.00 -8.41
N ILE A 253 5.47 -12.66 -7.83
CA ILE A 253 4.43 -13.62 -7.48
C ILE A 253 3.48 -13.74 -8.68
N PRO A 254 3.17 -14.94 -9.17
CA PRO A 254 2.19 -15.11 -10.24
C PRO A 254 0.80 -14.68 -9.77
N TRP A 255 0.02 -14.13 -10.71
CA TRP A 255 -1.36 -13.71 -10.44
C TRP A 255 -2.31 -14.85 -10.05
#